data_705e0b00183212e2f081a28021f307a8
#
_entry.id   705e0b00183212e2f081a28021f307a8
#
_cell.length_a   1.000
_cell.length_b   1.000
_cell.length_c   1.000
_cell.angle_alpha   90.00
_cell.angle_beta   90.00
_cell.angle_gamma   90.00
#
_symmetry.space_group_name_H-M   'P 1'
#
loop_
_entity.id
_entity.type
_entity.pdbx_description
1 polymer ?
#
loop_
_entity_poly.entity_id
_entity_poly.type
_entity_poly.pdbx_seq_one_letter_code
_entity_poly.pdbx_strand_id
1 'polypeptide(L)'
;MSVATSTNSAPPSSLSDIAQQFASGNPIISINPLGNGNINSTFLVQTNPIATAPQRFVLQRINAQVFRQPELVIQNMAVLTEHLKNNAAPAGRRWETPAIVTTQSGKNYWQDSAGEYWRAISFIENAQPVETIQNVEHAREIGYGLARFHHLISTLNTDRLADTLEGFHITPTYLATYERTKQQADLTSKTSSDIETKQRQHCLDFIAQRQEWAHVLENAKASGQLKLRPIHGDPKVNNILLSKNGQAVSLIDLDTLKPGLIH
;
A
#
# COMPACT_ATOMS: atom_id res chain seq x y z
N MET A 1 37.19 37.11 -11.77
CA MET A 1 37.52 35.67 -11.56
C MET A 1 36.40 35.10 -10.74
N SER A 2 35.48 34.40 -11.42
CA SER A 2 34.33 33.72 -10.76
C SER A 2 34.73 32.28 -10.47
N VAL A 3 34.78 31.92 -9.20
CA VAL A 3 35.06 30.56 -8.75
C VAL A 3 33.77 29.76 -8.88
N ALA A 4 33.69 28.88 -9.87
CA ALA A 4 32.63 27.91 -9.99
C ALA A 4 32.80 26.87 -8.87
N THR A 5 31.90 26.90 -7.87
CA THR A 5 31.79 25.86 -6.89
C THR A 5 31.16 24.63 -7.58
N SER A 6 32.02 23.65 -7.91
CA SER A 6 31.54 22.31 -8.33
C SER A 6 30.85 21.64 -7.14
N THR A 7 29.54 21.53 -7.21
CA THR A 7 28.77 20.65 -6.31
C THR A 7 29.14 19.20 -6.65
N ASN A 8 30.02 18.63 -5.86
CA ASN A 8 30.38 17.22 -5.91
C ASN A 8 29.18 16.41 -5.37
N SER A 9 28.19 16.14 -6.20
CA SER A 9 27.12 15.22 -5.85
C SER A 9 27.72 13.81 -5.78
N ALA A 10 27.60 13.15 -4.64
CA ALA A 10 27.98 11.75 -4.51
C ALA A 10 27.29 10.92 -5.61
N PRO A 11 27.95 9.89 -6.16
CA PRO A 11 27.33 9.02 -7.16
C PRO A 11 26.05 8.41 -6.59
N PRO A 12 25.02 8.16 -7.42
CA PRO A 12 23.77 7.56 -6.96
C PRO A 12 24.06 6.22 -6.29
N SER A 13 23.43 5.98 -5.13
CA SER A 13 23.58 4.71 -4.38
C SER A 13 23.11 3.55 -5.24
N SER A 14 23.91 2.49 -5.35
CA SER A 14 23.49 1.29 -6.06
C SER A 14 22.34 0.60 -5.29
N LEU A 15 21.51 -0.17 -6.00
CA LEU A 15 20.44 -0.95 -5.35
C LEU A 15 21.01 -1.91 -4.29
N SER A 16 22.23 -2.43 -4.51
CA SER A 16 22.94 -3.27 -3.55
C SER A 16 23.33 -2.51 -2.29
N ASP A 17 23.84 -1.28 -2.43
CA ASP A 17 24.21 -0.44 -1.27
C ASP A 17 22.98 -0.10 -0.41
N ILE A 18 21.86 0.17 -1.07
CA ILE A 18 20.57 0.45 -0.40
C ILE A 18 20.10 -0.81 0.35
N ALA A 19 20.08 -1.97 -0.32
CA ALA A 19 19.66 -3.23 0.29
C ALA A 19 20.54 -3.60 1.48
N GLN A 20 21.85 -3.33 1.40
CA GLN A 20 22.81 -3.60 2.47
C GLN A 20 22.49 -2.83 3.75
N GLN A 21 21.82 -1.67 3.67
CA GLN A 21 21.38 -0.91 4.86
C GLN A 21 20.43 -1.72 5.74
N PHE A 22 19.64 -2.63 5.14
CA PHE A 22 18.63 -3.45 5.82
C PHE A 22 19.07 -4.89 6.08
N ALA A 23 20.20 -5.31 5.54
CA ALA A 23 20.65 -6.71 5.59
C ALA A 23 21.29 -7.11 6.94
N SER A 24 21.35 -6.22 7.93
CA SER A 24 21.93 -6.49 9.27
C SER A 24 23.34 -7.10 9.24
N GLY A 25 24.17 -6.66 8.28
CA GLY A 25 25.52 -7.16 8.08
C GLY A 25 25.63 -8.46 7.28
N ASN A 26 24.50 -9.10 6.90
CA ASN A 26 24.54 -10.30 6.06
C ASN A 26 24.91 -9.95 4.63
N PRO A 27 25.74 -10.79 3.95
CA PRO A 27 26.02 -10.64 2.53
C PRO A 27 24.73 -10.83 1.70
N ILE A 28 24.53 -9.96 0.72
CA ILE A 28 23.42 -10.09 -0.23
C ILE A 28 23.81 -11.13 -1.28
N ILE A 29 22.94 -12.12 -1.50
CA ILE A 29 23.07 -13.15 -2.54
C ILE A 29 22.43 -12.68 -3.83
N SER A 30 21.21 -12.13 -3.75
CA SER A 30 20.47 -11.68 -4.93
C SER A 30 19.46 -10.58 -4.60
N ILE A 31 19.17 -9.76 -5.61
CA ILE A 31 18.10 -8.77 -5.60
C ILE A 31 17.32 -8.96 -6.90
N ASN A 32 16.07 -9.36 -6.81
CA ASN A 32 15.22 -9.63 -7.96
C ASN A 32 13.95 -8.78 -7.88
N PRO A 33 13.43 -8.25 -9.00
CA PRO A 33 12.11 -7.61 -9.02
C PRO A 33 11.05 -8.57 -8.45
N LEU A 34 10.12 -8.04 -7.67
CA LEU A 34 9.05 -8.80 -7.05
C LEU A 34 7.68 -8.20 -7.38
N GLY A 35 6.80 -9.03 -7.98
CA GLY A 35 5.44 -8.63 -8.32
C GLY A 35 5.35 -7.67 -9.51
N ASN A 36 4.10 -7.31 -9.86
CA ASN A 36 3.76 -6.41 -10.96
C ASN A 36 3.19 -5.08 -10.43
N GLY A 37 3.62 -4.64 -9.23
CA GLY A 37 3.15 -3.41 -8.62
C GLY A 37 3.42 -2.18 -9.51
N ASN A 38 2.36 -1.39 -9.79
CA ASN A 38 2.44 -0.25 -10.70
C ASN A 38 2.87 1.05 -9.99
N ILE A 39 2.92 1.06 -8.66
CA ILE A 39 3.17 2.27 -7.87
C ILE A 39 4.60 2.28 -7.34
N ASN A 40 4.97 1.32 -6.52
CA ASN A 40 6.29 1.24 -5.91
C ASN A 40 7.21 0.30 -6.67
N SER A 41 8.52 0.61 -6.71
CA SER A 41 9.51 -0.36 -7.17
C SER A 41 9.77 -1.37 -6.05
N THR A 42 9.51 -2.64 -6.29
CA THR A 42 9.57 -3.70 -5.28
C THR A 42 10.55 -4.79 -5.68
N PHE A 43 11.39 -5.22 -4.72
CA PHE A 43 12.43 -6.22 -4.92
C PHE A 43 12.43 -7.24 -3.80
N LEU A 44 12.65 -8.51 -4.14
CA LEU A 44 12.98 -9.55 -3.19
C LEU A 44 14.50 -9.57 -3.01
N VAL A 45 14.95 -9.32 -1.79
CA VAL A 45 16.36 -9.42 -1.40
C VAL A 45 16.56 -10.74 -0.68
N GLN A 46 17.57 -11.49 -1.10
CA GLN A 46 18.03 -12.72 -0.45
C GLN A 46 19.42 -12.50 0.13
N THR A 47 19.60 -12.89 1.37
CA THR A 47 20.87 -12.78 2.08
C THR A 47 21.39 -14.15 2.47
N ASN A 48 22.72 -14.23 2.70
CA ASN A 48 23.33 -15.39 3.34
C ASN A 48 23.29 -15.18 4.87
N PRO A 49 22.46 -15.92 5.62
CA PRO A 49 22.28 -15.66 7.05
C PRO A 49 23.56 -16.02 7.83
N ILE A 50 24.12 -15.04 8.53
CA ILE A 50 25.26 -15.25 9.44
C ILE A 50 24.77 -15.48 10.87
N ALA A 51 23.52 -15.09 11.17
CA ALA A 51 22.89 -15.21 12.50
C ALA A 51 21.36 -15.25 12.38
N THR A 52 20.66 -14.65 13.32
CA THR A 52 19.17 -14.61 13.42
C THR A 52 18.49 -13.63 12.47
N ALA A 53 19.24 -12.98 11.58
CA ALA A 53 18.66 -12.02 10.63
C ALA A 53 17.84 -12.73 9.54
N PRO A 54 16.81 -12.07 8.98
CA PRO A 54 15.96 -12.68 7.97
C PRO A 54 16.77 -13.05 6.73
N GLN A 55 16.54 -14.28 6.25
CA GLN A 55 17.17 -14.78 5.01
C GLN A 55 16.62 -14.06 3.78
N ARG A 56 15.37 -13.59 3.84
CA ARG A 56 14.70 -12.83 2.77
C ARG A 56 13.92 -11.65 3.33
N PHE A 57 13.93 -10.56 2.60
CA PHE A 57 13.06 -9.41 2.87
C PHE A 57 12.64 -8.73 1.56
N VAL A 58 11.56 -7.98 1.62
CA VAL A 58 11.09 -7.17 0.50
C VAL A 58 11.62 -5.76 0.67
N LEU A 59 12.39 -5.29 -0.32
CA LEU A 59 12.87 -3.91 -0.42
C LEU A 59 11.96 -3.12 -1.35
N GLN A 60 11.51 -1.95 -0.90
CA GLN A 60 10.61 -1.11 -1.69
C GLN A 60 11.09 0.32 -1.74
N ARG A 61 11.07 0.91 -2.94
CA ARG A 61 11.16 2.36 -3.14
C ARG A 61 9.75 2.91 -3.20
N ILE A 62 9.42 3.80 -2.26
CA ILE A 62 8.11 4.44 -2.19
C ILE A 62 8.00 5.52 -3.27
N ASN A 63 6.94 5.48 -4.05
CA ASN A 63 6.70 6.47 -5.10
C ASN A 63 6.20 7.80 -4.49
N ALA A 64 7.10 8.77 -4.38
CA ALA A 64 6.80 10.10 -3.83
C ALA A 64 5.86 10.95 -4.71
N GLN A 65 5.62 10.57 -5.98
CA GLN A 65 4.63 11.25 -6.81
C GLN A 65 3.20 10.85 -6.39
N VAL A 66 3.02 9.63 -5.89
CA VAL A 66 1.74 9.11 -5.38
C VAL A 66 1.61 9.43 -3.88
N PHE A 67 2.59 9.04 -3.09
CA PHE A 67 2.66 9.29 -1.65
C PHE A 67 3.55 10.50 -1.40
N ARG A 68 2.95 11.68 -1.34
CA ARG A 68 3.69 12.95 -1.23
C ARG A 68 4.53 13.09 0.06
N GLN A 69 4.18 12.29 1.06
CA GLN A 69 4.88 12.20 2.35
C GLN A 69 5.21 10.72 2.62
N PRO A 70 6.24 10.13 1.94
CA PRO A 70 6.57 8.71 2.04
C PRO A 70 6.87 8.25 3.47
N GLU A 71 7.42 9.14 4.30
CA GLU A 71 7.69 8.88 5.71
C GLU A 71 6.42 8.53 6.51
N LEU A 72 5.26 9.10 6.17
CA LEU A 72 4.00 8.80 6.84
C LEU A 72 3.51 7.38 6.52
N VAL A 73 3.72 6.90 5.28
CA VAL A 73 3.43 5.51 4.88
C VAL A 73 4.24 4.55 5.75
N ILE A 74 5.53 4.85 5.90
CA ILE A 74 6.45 4.03 6.69
C ILE A 74 6.10 4.11 8.18
N GLN A 75 5.74 5.29 8.67
CA GLN A 75 5.29 5.51 10.05
C GLN A 75 4.04 4.69 10.37
N ASN A 76 3.01 4.73 9.52
CA ASN A 76 1.78 3.94 9.72
C ASN A 76 2.10 2.45 9.81
N MET A 77 3.00 1.96 8.97
CA MET A 77 3.43 0.57 9.00
C MET A 77 4.23 0.23 10.26
N ALA A 78 5.06 1.15 10.76
CA ALA A 78 5.77 0.97 12.03
C ALA A 78 4.80 0.92 13.22
N VAL A 79 3.80 1.80 13.24
CA VAL A 79 2.72 1.81 14.24
C VAL A 79 1.95 0.49 14.23
N LEU A 80 1.60 -0.03 13.05
CA LEU A 80 0.98 -1.35 12.91
C LEU A 80 1.88 -2.47 13.43
N THR A 81 3.16 -2.47 13.05
CA THR A 81 4.14 -3.47 13.49
C THR A 81 4.25 -3.51 15.02
N GLU A 82 4.33 -2.34 15.65
CA GLU A 82 4.36 -2.23 17.12
C GLU A 82 3.06 -2.73 17.76
N HIS A 83 1.91 -2.30 17.19
CA HIS A 83 0.60 -2.72 17.68
C HIS A 83 0.44 -4.25 17.69
N LEU A 84 0.83 -4.90 16.60
CA LEU A 84 0.71 -6.36 16.45
C LEU A 84 1.69 -7.13 17.35
N LYS A 85 2.88 -6.59 17.63
CA LYS A 85 3.81 -7.18 18.60
C LYS A 85 3.22 -7.19 20.02
N ASN A 86 2.52 -6.13 20.39
CA ASN A 86 1.95 -5.98 21.73
C ASN A 86 0.60 -6.69 21.89
N ASN A 87 -0.07 -7.02 20.80
CA ASN A 87 -1.38 -7.66 20.74
C ASN A 87 -1.29 -8.95 19.92
N ALA A 88 -0.48 -9.90 20.42
CA ALA A 88 -0.27 -11.18 19.74
C ALA A 88 -1.60 -11.86 19.41
N ALA A 89 -1.73 -12.31 18.18
CA ALA A 89 -2.92 -13.05 17.75
C ALA A 89 -3.11 -14.31 18.60
N PRO A 90 -4.35 -14.64 19.03
CA PRO A 90 -4.64 -15.90 19.70
C PRO A 90 -4.10 -17.09 18.89
N ALA A 91 -3.66 -18.13 19.59
CA ALA A 91 -3.26 -19.39 18.94
C ALA A 91 -4.35 -19.88 17.97
N GLY A 92 -3.97 -20.31 16.79
CA GLY A 92 -4.91 -20.73 15.75
C GLY A 92 -4.23 -20.94 14.41
N ARG A 93 -4.93 -20.61 13.35
CA ARG A 93 -4.38 -20.68 11.98
C ARG A 93 -3.19 -19.71 11.82
N ARG A 94 -2.22 -20.15 11.02
CA ARG A 94 -1.10 -19.30 10.62
C ARG A 94 -1.61 -17.94 10.09
N TRP A 95 -1.06 -16.87 10.64
CA TRP A 95 -1.25 -15.52 10.14
C TRP A 95 0.02 -14.71 10.35
N GLU A 96 0.48 -14.05 9.32
CA GLU A 96 1.64 -13.17 9.36
C GLU A 96 1.27 -11.83 8.73
N THR A 97 1.69 -10.73 9.32
CA THR A 97 1.54 -9.41 8.74
C THR A 97 2.95 -8.89 8.42
N PRO A 98 3.18 -8.33 7.21
CA PRO A 98 4.48 -7.75 6.89
C PRO A 98 4.88 -6.73 7.96
N ALA A 99 6.09 -6.84 8.48
CA ALA A 99 6.63 -5.99 9.51
C ALA A 99 7.84 -5.20 8.99
N ILE A 100 8.03 -3.99 9.49
CA ILE A 100 9.21 -3.18 9.16
C ILE A 100 10.48 -3.94 9.57
N VAL A 101 11.42 -4.02 8.64
CA VAL A 101 12.82 -4.40 8.87
C VAL A 101 13.62 -3.11 8.98
N THR A 102 14.23 -2.87 10.14
CA THR A 102 14.99 -1.64 10.37
C THR A 102 16.34 -1.67 9.67
N THR A 103 16.88 -0.51 9.36
CA THR A 103 18.28 -0.37 8.92
C THR A 103 19.25 -0.80 10.02
N GLN A 104 20.52 -0.98 9.69
CA GLN A 104 21.59 -1.24 10.66
C GLN A 104 21.70 -0.13 11.74
N SER A 105 21.31 1.09 11.41
CA SER A 105 21.23 2.22 12.35
C SER A 105 19.93 2.30 13.14
N GLY A 106 19.03 1.31 13.02
CA GLY A 106 17.76 1.25 13.74
C GLY A 106 16.64 2.13 13.14
N LYS A 107 16.81 2.71 11.94
CA LYS A 107 15.78 3.51 11.28
C LYS A 107 14.81 2.64 10.50
N ASN A 108 13.57 3.10 10.36
CA ASN A 108 12.51 2.40 9.62
C ASN A 108 12.62 2.56 8.10
N TYR A 109 13.46 3.46 7.62
CA TYR A 109 13.70 3.73 6.21
C TYR A 109 15.12 4.21 5.95
N TRP A 110 15.51 4.17 4.69
CA TRP A 110 16.72 4.79 4.17
C TRP A 110 16.35 5.81 3.10
N GLN A 111 16.96 6.99 3.15
CA GLN A 111 16.87 7.95 2.07
C GLN A 111 18.19 7.93 1.32
N ASP A 112 18.12 7.70 0.00
CA ASP A 112 19.32 7.65 -0.84
C ASP A 112 19.81 9.05 -1.24
N SER A 113 20.93 9.10 -1.96
CA SER A 113 21.54 10.37 -2.41
C SER A 113 20.67 11.14 -3.42
N ALA A 114 19.69 10.49 -4.05
CA ALA A 114 18.71 11.13 -4.93
C ALA A 114 17.49 11.66 -4.16
N GLY A 115 17.41 11.43 -2.84
CA GLY A 115 16.28 11.81 -2.00
C GLY A 115 15.13 10.81 -2.01
N GLU A 116 15.28 9.66 -2.66
CA GLU A 116 14.26 8.62 -2.74
C GLU A 116 14.15 7.85 -1.41
N TYR A 117 12.92 7.49 -1.03
CA TYR A 117 12.63 6.78 0.20
C TYR A 117 12.55 5.28 -0.02
N TRP A 118 13.33 4.53 0.75
CA TRP A 118 13.42 3.09 0.72
C TRP A 118 13.04 2.50 2.07
N ARG A 119 12.22 1.45 2.04
CA ARG A 119 11.92 0.65 3.24
C ARG A 119 12.16 -0.82 2.95
N ALA A 120 12.39 -1.59 4.00
CA ALA A 120 12.35 -3.05 3.94
C ALA A 120 11.25 -3.58 4.85
N ILE A 121 10.62 -4.67 4.41
CA ILE A 121 9.58 -5.37 5.16
C ILE A 121 9.85 -6.88 5.13
N SER A 122 9.34 -7.60 6.13
CA SER A 122 9.48 -9.05 6.19
C SER A 122 8.81 -9.72 5.00
N PHE A 123 9.47 -10.74 4.45
CA PHE A 123 8.92 -11.59 3.40
C PHE A 123 8.04 -12.68 4.02
N ILE A 124 6.86 -12.94 3.45
CA ILE A 124 5.94 -13.99 3.92
C ILE A 124 6.27 -15.28 3.17
N GLU A 125 6.86 -16.21 3.90
CA GLU A 125 7.34 -17.47 3.34
C GLU A 125 6.20 -18.43 2.98
N ASN A 126 6.40 -19.26 1.95
CA ASN A 126 5.45 -20.31 1.55
C ASN A 126 4.02 -19.82 1.34
N ALA A 127 3.87 -18.64 0.78
CA ALA A 127 2.60 -18.01 0.45
C ALA A 127 2.70 -17.28 -0.89
N GLN A 128 1.59 -17.18 -1.60
CA GLN A 128 1.52 -16.54 -2.91
C GLN A 128 0.21 -15.78 -3.10
N PRO A 129 0.20 -14.68 -3.87
CA PRO A 129 -1.03 -14.00 -4.24
C PRO A 129 -1.85 -14.83 -5.22
N VAL A 130 -3.15 -14.55 -5.28
CA VAL A 130 -4.04 -15.06 -6.33
C VAL A 130 -4.66 -13.88 -7.07
N GLU A 131 -4.63 -13.92 -8.40
CA GLU A 131 -5.14 -12.82 -9.22
C GLU A 131 -6.67 -12.80 -9.31
N THR A 132 -7.29 -13.97 -9.27
CA THR A 132 -8.73 -14.13 -9.41
C THR A 132 -9.28 -15.21 -8.48
N ILE A 133 -10.52 -15.03 -8.03
CA ILE A 133 -11.25 -16.02 -7.25
C ILE A 133 -11.66 -17.15 -8.20
N GLN A 134 -11.21 -18.39 -7.93
CA GLN A 134 -11.43 -19.54 -8.78
C GLN A 134 -12.64 -20.38 -8.34
N ASN A 135 -12.99 -20.34 -7.05
CA ASN A 135 -14.07 -21.14 -6.47
C ASN A 135 -14.54 -20.53 -5.13
N VAL A 136 -15.58 -21.15 -4.54
CA VAL A 136 -16.20 -20.70 -3.29
C VAL A 136 -15.22 -20.75 -2.11
N GLU A 137 -14.34 -21.74 -2.05
CA GLU A 137 -13.35 -21.84 -0.97
C GLU A 137 -12.33 -20.72 -1.05
N HIS A 138 -11.87 -20.34 -2.27
CA HIS A 138 -11.04 -19.14 -2.45
C HIS A 138 -11.77 -17.88 -1.96
N ALA A 139 -13.06 -17.71 -2.30
CA ALA A 139 -13.85 -16.57 -1.85
C ALA A 139 -13.92 -16.50 -0.32
N ARG A 140 -14.13 -17.65 0.36
CA ARG A 140 -14.13 -17.74 1.83
C ARG A 140 -12.79 -17.35 2.43
N GLU A 141 -11.70 -17.83 1.87
CA GLU A 141 -10.36 -17.55 2.36
C GLU A 141 -9.99 -16.06 2.16
N ILE A 142 -10.37 -15.46 1.04
CA ILE A 142 -10.20 -14.02 0.82
C ILE A 142 -11.00 -13.21 1.85
N GLY A 143 -12.27 -13.56 2.06
CA GLY A 143 -13.11 -12.93 3.10
C GLY A 143 -12.55 -13.13 4.51
N TYR A 144 -12.07 -14.33 4.83
CA TYR A 144 -11.40 -14.60 6.10
C TYR A 144 -10.15 -13.74 6.29
N GLY A 145 -9.30 -13.64 5.27
CA GLY A 145 -8.06 -12.84 5.33
C GLY A 145 -8.34 -11.38 5.66
N LEU A 146 -9.31 -10.77 4.97
CA LEU A 146 -9.72 -9.40 5.24
C LEU A 146 -10.31 -9.23 6.64
N ALA A 147 -11.22 -10.12 7.03
CA ALA A 147 -11.84 -10.09 8.36
C ALA A 147 -10.80 -10.28 9.48
N ARG A 148 -9.84 -11.19 9.27
CA ARG A 148 -8.74 -11.43 10.21
C ARG A 148 -7.87 -10.18 10.39
N PHE A 149 -7.50 -9.53 9.30
CA PHE A 149 -6.74 -8.28 9.36
C PHE A 149 -7.51 -7.19 10.12
N HIS A 150 -8.78 -6.95 9.75
CA HIS A 150 -9.61 -5.96 10.44
C HIS A 150 -9.77 -6.26 11.93
N HIS A 151 -9.90 -7.54 12.31
CA HIS A 151 -9.94 -7.94 13.71
C HIS A 151 -8.65 -7.58 14.44
N LEU A 152 -7.48 -7.85 13.85
CA LEU A 152 -6.19 -7.58 14.43
C LEU A 152 -5.91 -6.08 14.65
N ILE A 153 -6.43 -5.23 13.75
CA ILE A 153 -6.24 -3.78 13.86
C ILE A 153 -7.40 -3.07 14.58
N SER A 154 -8.44 -3.79 15.00
CA SER A 154 -9.66 -3.19 15.57
C SER A 154 -9.44 -2.35 16.81
N THR A 155 -8.39 -2.63 17.59
CA THR A 155 -8.01 -1.90 18.81
C THR A 155 -6.88 -0.89 18.57
N LEU A 156 -6.40 -0.75 17.34
CA LEU A 156 -5.40 0.26 17.01
C LEU A 156 -6.05 1.64 17.03
N ASN A 157 -5.49 2.56 17.82
CA ASN A 157 -5.99 3.93 17.89
C ASN A 157 -5.74 4.65 16.54
N THR A 158 -6.81 5.15 15.92
CA THR A 158 -6.78 5.88 14.65
C THR A 158 -5.93 7.15 14.70
N ASP A 159 -5.83 7.81 15.86
CA ASP A 159 -5.05 9.04 16.04
C ASP A 159 -3.53 8.82 15.87
N ARG A 160 -3.10 7.57 15.92
CA ARG A 160 -1.70 7.19 15.66
C ARG A 160 -1.39 7.01 14.19
N LEU A 161 -2.41 7.00 13.31
CA LEU A 161 -2.27 6.80 11.88
C LEU A 161 -2.46 8.12 11.14
N ALA A 162 -1.59 8.39 10.19
CA ALA A 162 -1.72 9.50 9.26
C ALA A 162 -2.59 9.13 8.05
N ASP A 163 -3.24 10.10 7.43
CA ASP A 163 -3.81 9.95 6.08
C ASP A 163 -2.68 10.08 5.05
N THR A 164 -2.21 8.96 4.52
CA THR A 164 -1.09 8.89 3.58
C THR A 164 -1.48 9.23 2.15
N LEU A 165 -2.78 9.27 1.85
CA LEU A 165 -3.31 9.54 0.52
C LEU A 165 -4.61 10.35 0.65
N GLU A 166 -4.45 11.67 0.76
CA GLU A 166 -5.54 12.60 0.97
C GLU A 166 -6.61 12.50 -0.15
N GLY A 167 -7.87 12.46 0.24
CA GLY A 167 -9.01 12.33 -0.68
C GLY A 167 -9.25 10.92 -1.21
N PHE A 168 -8.39 9.95 -0.90
CA PHE A 168 -8.56 8.57 -1.31
C PHE A 168 -9.79 7.94 -0.61
N HIS A 169 -10.70 7.38 -1.41
CA HIS A 169 -12.02 6.87 -1.03
C HIS A 169 -13.02 7.93 -0.55
N ILE A 170 -12.78 9.19 -0.84
CA ILE A 170 -13.74 10.27 -0.59
C ILE A 170 -14.54 10.53 -1.87
N THR A 171 -15.68 9.86 -2.03
CA THR A 171 -16.47 9.87 -3.27
C THR A 171 -16.89 11.27 -3.73
N PRO A 172 -17.28 12.23 -2.86
CA PRO A 172 -17.54 13.61 -3.26
C PRO A 172 -16.37 14.30 -3.96
N THR A 173 -15.14 14.01 -3.54
CA THR A 173 -13.93 14.56 -4.16
C THR A 173 -13.73 14.04 -5.59
N TYR A 174 -14.01 12.74 -5.81
CA TYR A 174 -13.98 12.15 -7.14
C TYR A 174 -15.06 12.73 -8.03
N LEU A 175 -16.27 12.92 -7.53
CA LEU A 175 -17.37 13.54 -8.26
C LEU A 175 -17.01 14.97 -8.69
N ALA A 176 -16.48 15.78 -7.78
CA ALA A 176 -16.04 17.15 -8.08
C ALA A 176 -14.94 17.19 -9.15
N THR A 177 -14.00 16.23 -9.11
CA THR A 177 -12.95 16.11 -10.14
C THR A 177 -13.54 15.69 -11.47
N TYR A 178 -14.48 14.73 -11.48
CA TYR A 178 -15.19 14.31 -12.68
C TYR A 178 -15.93 15.48 -13.34
N GLU A 179 -16.72 16.26 -12.59
CA GLU A 179 -17.47 17.39 -13.14
C GLU A 179 -16.55 18.45 -13.77
N ARG A 180 -15.45 18.77 -13.13
CA ARG A 180 -14.44 19.69 -13.66
C ARG A 180 -13.83 19.16 -14.96
N THR A 181 -13.45 17.88 -15.00
CA THR A 181 -12.86 17.24 -16.19
C THR A 181 -13.85 17.16 -17.34
N LYS A 182 -15.12 16.86 -17.04
CA LYS A 182 -16.21 16.81 -18.00
C LYS A 182 -16.39 18.19 -18.68
N GLN A 183 -16.44 19.27 -17.90
CA GLN A 183 -16.54 20.64 -18.44
C GLN A 183 -15.37 20.96 -19.38
N GLN A 184 -14.15 20.53 -19.06
CA GLN A 184 -12.97 20.74 -19.90
C GLN A 184 -13.02 19.89 -21.18
N ALA A 185 -13.50 18.64 -21.11
CA ALA A 185 -13.60 17.74 -22.23
C ALA A 185 -14.64 18.20 -23.27
N ASP A 186 -15.75 18.77 -22.83
CA ASP A 186 -16.80 19.28 -23.72
C ASP A 186 -16.29 20.44 -24.61
N LEU A 187 -15.23 21.13 -24.20
CA LEU A 187 -14.59 22.18 -25.00
C LEU A 187 -13.62 21.67 -26.07
N THR A 188 -13.17 20.40 -25.97
CA THR A 188 -12.08 19.85 -26.83
C THR A 188 -12.51 18.68 -27.69
N SER A 189 -13.72 18.14 -27.55
CA SER A 189 -14.16 16.89 -28.16
C SER A 189 -14.36 17.00 -29.69
N LYS A 190 -13.42 16.43 -30.45
CA LYS A 190 -13.60 16.09 -31.88
C LYS A 190 -13.35 14.58 -32.06
N THR A 191 -14.36 13.91 -32.66
CA THR A 191 -14.33 12.56 -33.23
C THR A 191 -14.15 11.38 -32.27
N SER A 192 -15.29 10.82 -31.83
CA SER A 192 -15.36 9.45 -31.27
C SER A 192 -16.17 8.56 -32.21
N SER A 193 -15.90 7.25 -32.21
CA SER A 193 -16.75 6.27 -32.89
C SER A 193 -18.16 6.23 -32.27
N ASP A 194 -19.16 5.75 -33.00
CA ASP A 194 -20.54 5.61 -32.48
C ASP A 194 -20.62 4.73 -31.23
N ILE A 195 -19.76 3.71 -31.12
CA ILE A 195 -19.70 2.79 -29.99
C ILE A 195 -19.16 3.52 -28.76
N GLU A 196 -18.05 4.24 -28.89
CA GLU A 196 -17.45 5.04 -27.80
C GLU A 196 -18.41 6.13 -27.33
N THR A 197 -19.13 6.76 -28.24
CA THR A 197 -20.15 7.77 -27.91
C THR A 197 -21.28 7.19 -27.06
N LYS A 198 -21.79 6.00 -27.41
CA LYS A 198 -22.84 5.32 -26.64
C LYS A 198 -22.36 4.87 -25.26
N GLN A 199 -21.14 4.30 -25.18
CA GLN A 199 -20.54 3.90 -23.92
C GLN A 199 -20.30 5.11 -23.00
N ARG A 200 -19.77 6.19 -23.55
CA ARG A 200 -19.59 7.45 -22.81
C ARG A 200 -20.91 7.98 -22.28
N GLN A 201 -21.97 8.05 -23.12
CA GLN A 201 -23.28 8.53 -22.69
C GLN A 201 -23.85 7.65 -21.58
N HIS A 202 -23.75 6.32 -21.69
CA HIS A 202 -24.16 5.41 -20.63
C HIS A 202 -23.46 5.72 -19.28
N CYS A 203 -22.15 5.93 -19.28
CA CYS A 203 -21.40 6.29 -18.09
C CYS A 203 -21.82 7.65 -17.50
N LEU A 204 -22.05 8.65 -18.37
CA LEU A 204 -22.52 9.97 -17.94
C LEU A 204 -23.90 9.88 -17.25
N ASP A 205 -24.83 9.15 -17.86
CA ASP A 205 -26.18 8.94 -17.32
C ASP A 205 -26.14 8.15 -16.00
N PHE A 206 -25.30 7.13 -15.92
CA PHE A 206 -25.11 6.34 -14.70
C PHE A 206 -24.63 7.19 -13.54
N ILE A 207 -23.65 8.06 -13.76
CA ILE A 207 -23.12 8.97 -12.74
C ILE A 207 -24.18 10.01 -12.37
N ALA A 208 -24.83 10.64 -13.36
CA ALA A 208 -25.85 11.66 -13.12
C ALA A 208 -26.99 11.16 -12.22
N GLN A 209 -27.46 9.91 -12.43
CA GLN A 209 -28.53 9.30 -11.64
C GLN A 209 -28.12 8.97 -10.20
N ARG A 210 -26.80 8.99 -9.87
CA ARG A 210 -26.26 8.56 -8.58
C ARG A 210 -25.47 9.64 -7.84
N GLN A 211 -25.48 10.87 -8.32
CA GLN A 211 -24.70 11.97 -7.73
C GLN A 211 -25.02 12.17 -6.24
N GLU A 212 -26.28 12.08 -5.85
CA GLU A 212 -26.70 12.23 -4.46
C GLU A 212 -26.12 11.16 -3.54
N TRP A 213 -25.88 9.94 -4.05
CA TRP A 213 -25.30 8.85 -3.27
C TRP A 213 -23.82 9.07 -2.95
N ALA A 214 -23.13 9.90 -3.74
CA ALA A 214 -21.73 10.20 -3.49
C ALA A 214 -21.47 10.80 -2.09
N HIS A 215 -22.46 11.45 -1.51
CA HIS A 215 -22.35 12.14 -0.22
C HIS A 215 -22.79 11.29 0.99
N VAL A 216 -23.42 10.13 0.79
CA VAL A 216 -24.08 9.35 1.86
C VAL A 216 -23.10 9.00 2.99
N LEU A 217 -21.92 8.47 2.66
CA LEU A 217 -20.93 8.06 3.67
C LEU A 217 -20.33 9.27 4.40
N GLU A 218 -19.99 10.32 3.68
CA GLU A 218 -19.41 11.53 4.28
C GLU A 218 -20.43 12.27 5.16
N ASN A 219 -21.70 12.31 4.77
CA ASN A 219 -22.78 12.85 5.59
C ASN A 219 -22.98 12.03 6.87
N ALA A 220 -22.97 10.70 6.77
CA ALA A 220 -23.09 9.81 7.92
C ALA A 220 -21.87 9.93 8.87
N LYS A 221 -20.68 10.15 8.33
CA LYS A 221 -19.49 10.47 9.11
C LYS A 221 -19.63 11.82 9.81
N ALA A 222 -20.03 12.86 9.09
CA ALA A 222 -20.21 14.21 9.65
C ALA A 222 -21.28 14.28 10.75
N SER A 223 -22.35 13.48 10.64
CA SER A 223 -23.39 13.36 11.67
C SER A 223 -23.03 12.43 12.84
N GLY A 224 -21.84 11.80 12.81
CA GLY A 224 -21.37 10.87 13.84
C GLY A 224 -22.01 9.47 13.82
N GLN A 225 -22.82 9.16 12.80
CA GLN A 225 -23.40 7.82 12.59
C GLN A 225 -22.34 6.80 12.21
N LEU A 226 -21.32 7.20 11.42
CA LEU A 226 -20.16 6.40 11.09
C LEU A 226 -18.90 6.97 11.73
N LYS A 227 -18.08 6.08 12.29
CA LYS A 227 -16.82 6.43 12.93
C LYS A 227 -15.65 5.93 12.09
N LEU A 228 -14.56 6.71 12.07
CA LEU A 228 -13.31 6.27 11.48
C LEU A 228 -12.75 5.09 12.27
N ARG A 229 -12.19 4.13 11.52
CA ARG A 229 -11.46 2.97 12.05
C ARG A 229 -10.16 2.81 11.27
N PRO A 230 -9.17 2.10 11.80
CA PRO A 230 -8.06 1.67 10.96
C PRO A 230 -8.59 0.79 9.82
N ILE A 231 -8.20 1.11 8.59
CA ILE A 231 -8.57 0.32 7.40
C ILE A 231 -7.32 0.02 6.58
N HIS A 232 -7.35 -1.06 5.82
CA HIS A 232 -6.31 -1.38 4.84
C HIS A 232 -6.27 -0.34 3.71
N GLY A 233 -7.43 0.10 3.24
CA GLY A 233 -7.59 1.10 2.19
C GLY A 233 -7.59 0.55 0.76
N ASP A 234 -6.95 -0.60 0.49
CA ASP A 234 -6.95 -1.26 -0.83
C ASP A 234 -6.99 -2.79 -0.72
N PRO A 235 -8.08 -3.38 -0.16
CA PRO A 235 -8.15 -4.82 0.13
C PRO A 235 -8.54 -5.66 -1.10
N LYS A 236 -7.80 -5.53 -2.19
CA LYS A 236 -8.04 -6.35 -3.39
C LYS A 236 -7.57 -7.79 -3.21
N VAL A 237 -8.10 -8.70 -4.07
CA VAL A 237 -7.88 -10.16 -3.99
C VAL A 237 -6.39 -10.50 -3.97
N ASN A 238 -5.60 -9.91 -4.85
CA ASN A 238 -4.17 -10.21 -4.97
C ASN A 238 -3.30 -9.61 -3.84
N ASN A 239 -3.88 -8.87 -2.90
CA ASN A 239 -3.21 -8.46 -1.67
C ASN A 239 -3.35 -9.50 -0.54
N ILE A 240 -4.15 -10.56 -0.73
CA ILE A 240 -4.25 -11.65 0.23
C ILE A 240 -3.41 -12.82 -0.25
N LEU A 241 -2.45 -13.22 0.59
CA LEU A 241 -1.58 -14.34 0.32
C LEU A 241 -2.19 -15.64 0.82
N LEU A 242 -2.23 -16.64 -0.05
CA LEU A 242 -2.64 -17.99 0.29
C LEU A 242 -1.44 -18.92 0.43
N SER A 243 -1.49 -19.80 1.42
CA SER A 243 -0.55 -20.92 1.56
C SER A 243 -0.74 -21.96 0.45
N LYS A 244 0.17 -22.92 0.34
CA LYS A 244 0.04 -24.06 -0.60
C LYS A 244 -1.27 -24.85 -0.42
N ASN A 245 -1.85 -24.82 0.78
CA ASN A 245 -3.13 -25.49 1.09
C ASN A 245 -4.35 -24.59 0.84
N GLY A 246 -4.17 -23.46 0.18
CA GLY A 246 -5.24 -22.52 -0.15
C GLY A 246 -5.75 -21.67 1.02
N GLN A 247 -5.12 -21.71 2.18
CA GLN A 247 -5.54 -20.93 3.35
C GLN A 247 -4.93 -19.53 3.32
N ALA A 248 -5.73 -18.50 3.63
CA ALA A 248 -5.22 -17.13 3.79
C ALA A 248 -4.27 -17.06 5.00
N VAL A 249 -3.09 -16.49 4.76
CA VAL A 249 -2.00 -16.41 5.75
C VAL A 249 -1.48 -14.98 5.93
N SER A 250 -1.82 -14.05 5.04
CA SER A 250 -1.37 -12.65 5.12
C SER A 250 -2.25 -11.74 4.29
N LEU A 251 -2.26 -10.46 4.65
CA LEU A 251 -2.72 -9.36 3.83
C LEU A 251 -1.55 -8.38 3.68
N ILE A 252 -1.16 -8.08 2.45
CA ILE A 252 0.00 -7.27 2.07
C ILE A 252 -0.41 -5.95 1.42
N ASP A 253 0.55 -5.12 1.01
CA ASP A 253 0.33 -3.81 0.38
C ASP A 253 -0.36 -2.81 1.31
N LEU A 254 0.31 -2.53 2.43
CA LEU A 254 -0.22 -1.72 3.55
C LEU A 254 0.02 -0.21 3.38
N ASP A 255 0.30 0.27 2.17
CA ASP A 255 0.64 1.68 1.91
C ASP A 255 -0.54 2.62 2.11
N THR A 256 -1.74 2.10 1.94
CA THR A 256 -3.00 2.83 2.12
C THR A 256 -3.63 2.62 3.51
N LEU A 257 -2.89 1.99 4.45
CA LEU A 257 -3.32 1.87 5.84
C LEU A 257 -3.53 3.26 6.44
N LYS A 258 -4.75 3.57 6.86
CA LYS A 258 -5.13 4.90 7.36
C LYS A 258 -6.40 4.86 8.21
N PRO A 259 -6.77 5.96 8.89
CA PRO A 259 -8.14 6.12 9.38
C PRO A 259 -9.12 6.22 8.20
N GLY A 260 -10.20 5.43 8.23
CA GLY A 260 -11.19 5.44 7.16
C GLY A 260 -12.52 4.82 7.58
N LEU A 261 -13.48 4.87 6.69
CA LEU A 261 -14.74 4.13 6.83
C LEU A 261 -14.55 2.71 6.31
N ILE A 262 -15.13 1.74 7.02
CA ILE A 262 -15.01 0.31 6.66
C ILE A 262 -15.97 -0.09 5.53
N HIS A 263 -16.85 0.80 5.11
CA HIS A 263 -17.93 0.58 4.15
C HIS A 263 -17.49 0.85 2.71
#